data_9c6be5b541046db0270aeb3a39691177
#
_entry.id   9c6be5b541046db0270aeb3a39691177
#
_cell.length_a   1.000
_cell.length_b   1.000
_cell.length_c   1.000
_cell.angle_alpha   90.00
_cell.angle_beta   90.00
_cell.angle_gamma   90.00
#
_symmetry.space_group_name_H-M   'P 1'
#
loop_
_entity.id
_entity.type
_entity.pdbx_description
1 polymer ?
#
loop_
_entity_poly.entity_id
_entity_poly.type
_entity_poly.pdbx_seq_one_letter_code
_entity_poly.pdbx_strand_id
1 'polypeptide(L)'
;MRDSLLAIFKKRLNLFLKGDRDGVSLGSLSTGTSGIYLNVDTLIKAESELPKTACNFINEAENLFESVSIKQQQVTNLRWNAEKQLFTLLYALVKANNPKVVIETGVANGITTNAIMKALELNESKGELHSFDVLPETSKAYIGSGNWNFHLLNSKNTYKQIVNEITKLPKVDIWVHDSDHGYRWQKFEYLLALKSLNTGGILISDDIDASSAWAELSRSHFRKSYIIFDSRKFIGIALK
;
A
#
# COMPACT_ATOMS: atom_id res chain seq x y z
N MET A 1 0.04 23.92 4.51
CA MET A 1 0.11 23.24 3.19
C MET A 1 1.31 23.72 2.34
N ARG A 2 1.50 25.04 2.06
CA ARG A 2 2.67 25.52 1.27
C ARG A 2 4.02 25.14 1.86
N ASP A 3 4.23 25.28 3.18
CA ASP A 3 5.51 24.98 3.84
C ASP A 3 5.85 23.49 3.83
N SER A 4 4.82 22.64 3.91
CA SER A 4 4.95 21.19 3.82
C SER A 4 5.39 20.74 2.44
N LEU A 5 4.77 21.30 1.39
CA LEU A 5 5.13 20.99 -0.01
C LEU A 5 6.56 21.46 -0.35
N LEU A 6 6.97 22.61 0.18
CA LEU A 6 8.33 23.12 0.00
C LEU A 6 9.38 22.22 0.67
N ALA A 7 9.08 21.71 1.88
CA ALA A 7 9.94 20.78 2.60
C ALA A 7 10.10 19.45 1.84
N ILE A 8 8.99 18.89 1.33
CA ILE A 8 8.99 17.68 0.50
C ILE A 8 9.82 17.91 -0.78
N PHE A 9 9.57 19.04 -1.46
CA PHE A 9 10.29 19.39 -2.68
C PHE A 9 11.81 19.47 -2.45
N LYS A 10 12.26 20.18 -1.40
CA LYS A 10 13.67 20.28 -1.05
C LYS A 10 14.30 18.92 -0.76
N LYS A 11 13.60 18.05 -0.03
CA LYS A 11 14.09 16.72 0.32
C LYS A 11 14.22 15.84 -0.92
N ARG A 12 13.24 15.84 -1.82
CA ARG A 12 13.29 15.10 -3.08
C ARG A 12 14.35 15.63 -4.04
N LEU A 13 14.51 16.94 -4.14
CA LEU A 13 15.57 17.54 -4.94
C LEU A 13 16.95 17.07 -4.48
N ASN A 14 17.17 16.99 -3.15
CA ASN A 14 18.42 16.46 -2.60
C ASN A 14 18.62 14.97 -2.93
N LEU A 15 17.58 14.15 -2.90
CA LEU A 15 17.65 12.73 -3.28
C LEU A 15 17.97 12.58 -4.78
N PHE A 16 17.30 13.36 -5.63
CA PHE A 16 17.56 13.40 -7.07
C PHE A 16 18.99 13.83 -7.38
N LEU A 17 19.48 14.91 -6.75
CA LEU A 17 20.86 15.40 -6.93
C LEU A 17 21.93 14.42 -6.47
N LYS A 18 21.59 13.49 -5.56
CA LYS A 18 22.49 12.41 -5.11
C LYS A 18 22.41 11.15 -5.97
N GLY A 19 21.54 11.11 -6.98
CA GLY A 19 21.29 9.94 -7.80
C GLY A 19 20.59 8.79 -7.07
N ASP A 20 19.96 9.08 -5.92
CA ASP A 20 19.32 8.05 -5.09
C ASP A 20 17.95 7.62 -5.65
N ARG A 21 17.38 8.39 -6.61
CA ARG A 21 16.08 8.07 -7.21
C ARG A 21 15.84 8.72 -8.57
N ASP A 22 15.52 7.88 -9.55
CA ASP A 22 14.87 8.28 -10.80
C ASP A 22 13.36 8.07 -10.63
N GLY A 23 12.57 9.10 -10.65
CA GLY A 23 11.11 8.96 -10.47
C GLY A 23 10.33 10.10 -11.12
N VAL A 24 9.02 9.93 -11.14
CA VAL A 24 8.08 10.93 -11.64
C VAL A 24 8.11 12.17 -10.77
N SER A 25 8.10 13.34 -11.38
CA SER A 25 8.14 14.60 -10.63
C SER A 25 6.91 14.77 -9.72
N LEU A 26 7.08 15.45 -8.59
CA LEU A 26 5.98 15.81 -7.71
C LEU A 26 4.88 16.60 -8.45
N GLY A 27 5.25 17.44 -9.40
CA GLY A 27 4.30 18.17 -10.25
C GLY A 27 3.41 17.25 -11.07
N SER A 28 3.97 16.18 -11.64
CA SER A 28 3.20 15.17 -12.37
C SER A 28 2.26 14.37 -11.45
N LEU A 29 2.74 14.00 -10.26
CA LEU A 29 1.94 13.28 -9.27
C LEU A 29 0.80 14.13 -8.71
N SER A 30 1.03 15.43 -8.49
CA SER A 30 0.02 16.35 -7.94
C SER A 30 -1.13 16.63 -8.88
N THR A 31 -0.93 16.45 -10.19
CA THR A 31 -1.98 16.67 -11.19
C THR A 31 -3.01 15.54 -11.11
N GLY A 32 -4.24 15.83 -10.67
CA GLY A 32 -5.33 14.85 -10.52
C GLY A 32 -5.44 14.22 -9.14
N THR A 33 -4.51 14.50 -8.21
CA THR A 33 -4.68 14.11 -6.81
C THR A 33 -5.52 15.13 -6.04
N SER A 34 -6.31 14.64 -5.09
CA SER A 34 -7.17 15.47 -4.23
C SER A 34 -6.38 16.16 -3.11
N GLY A 35 -5.25 15.59 -2.69
CA GLY A 35 -4.39 16.18 -1.67
C GLY A 35 -3.06 15.43 -1.49
N ILE A 36 -2.06 16.14 -0.95
CA ILE A 36 -0.73 15.61 -0.61
C ILE A 36 -0.44 15.89 0.87
N TYR A 37 -0.06 14.87 1.61
CA TYR A 37 0.08 14.90 3.05
C TYR A 37 1.46 14.44 3.50
N LEU A 38 1.90 14.93 4.66
CA LEU A 38 3.22 14.58 5.25
C LEU A 38 3.18 13.27 6.03
N ASN A 39 1.99 12.87 6.49
CA ASN A 39 1.81 11.66 7.28
C ASN A 39 0.35 11.21 7.29
N VAL A 40 0.12 10.00 7.80
CA VAL A 40 -1.19 9.35 7.88
C VAL A 40 -2.18 10.16 8.72
N ASP A 41 -1.77 10.71 9.86
CA ASP A 41 -2.64 11.46 10.76
C ASP A 41 -3.24 12.70 10.09
N THR A 42 -2.40 13.48 9.40
CA THR A 42 -2.85 14.66 8.67
C THR A 42 -3.79 14.33 7.52
N LEU A 43 -3.54 13.24 6.81
CA LEU A 43 -4.44 12.75 5.76
C LEU A 43 -5.82 12.39 6.32
N ILE A 44 -5.88 11.51 7.33
CA ILE A 44 -7.15 11.02 7.87
C ILE A 44 -7.95 12.15 8.51
N LYS A 45 -7.30 13.08 9.20
CA LYS A 45 -7.97 14.26 9.79
C LYS A 45 -8.55 15.19 8.73
N ALA A 46 -7.87 15.37 7.62
CA ALA A 46 -8.30 16.29 6.57
C ALA A 46 -9.43 15.72 5.70
N GLU A 47 -9.37 14.42 5.36
CA GLU A 47 -10.21 13.85 4.30
C GLU A 47 -11.45 13.14 4.86
N SER A 48 -12.62 13.70 4.58
CA SER A 48 -13.93 13.21 5.10
C SER A 48 -14.33 11.83 4.56
N GLU A 49 -13.77 11.41 3.45
CA GLU A 49 -14.08 10.13 2.82
C GLU A 49 -13.28 8.95 3.39
N LEU A 50 -12.28 9.24 4.20
CA LEU A 50 -11.55 8.22 4.96
C LEU A 50 -12.17 8.06 6.36
N PRO A 51 -12.17 6.85 6.92
CA PRO A 51 -12.76 6.60 8.23
C PRO A 51 -11.99 7.35 9.32
N LYS A 52 -12.65 8.32 9.95
CA LYS A 52 -12.03 9.14 11.03
C LYS A 52 -11.57 8.31 12.22
N THR A 53 -12.24 7.18 12.47
CA THR A 53 -11.85 6.22 13.51
C THR A 53 -10.45 5.66 13.31
N ALA A 54 -9.90 5.69 12.09
CA ALA A 54 -8.53 5.26 11.82
C ALA A 54 -7.49 6.07 12.63
N CYS A 55 -7.76 7.34 12.96
CA CYS A 55 -6.88 8.13 13.83
C CYS A 55 -6.62 7.47 15.20
N ASN A 56 -7.60 6.72 15.72
CA ASN A 56 -7.49 6.06 17.02
C ASN A 56 -6.44 4.94 17.04
N PHE A 57 -6.04 4.43 15.89
CA PHE A 57 -5.14 3.31 15.74
C PHE A 57 -3.71 3.69 15.33
N ILE A 58 -3.44 4.99 15.06
CA ILE A 58 -2.13 5.45 14.56
C ILE A 58 -1.02 5.18 15.57
N ASN A 59 -1.21 5.57 16.84
CA ASN A 59 -0.18 5.37 17.87
C ASN A 59 0.09 3.88 18.11
N GLU A 60 -0.94 3.04 18.09
CA GLU A 60 -0.81 1.59 18.21
C GLU A 60 0.01 1.03 17.04
N ALA A 61 -0.31 1.45 15.81
CA ALA A 61 0.41 1.05 14.61
C ALA A 61 1.89 1.45 14.65
N GLU A 62 2.18 2.67 15.08
CA GLU A 62 3.56 3.17 15.16
C GLU A 62 4.42 2.39 16.18
N ASN A 63 3.86 2.05 17.33
CA ASN A 63 4.53 1.22 18.33
C ASN A 63 4.73 -0.22 17.82
N LEU A 64 3.74 -0.75 17.11
CA LEU A 64 3.79 -2.10 16.55
C LEU A 64 4.84 -2.20 15.43
N PHE A 65 4.99 -1.16 14.60
CA PHE A 65 5.95 -1.12 13.51
C PHE A 65 7.38 -1.44 13.96
N GLU A 66 7.84 -0.85 15.06
CA GLU A 66 9.20 -1.06 15.56
C GLU A 66 9.43 -2.54 15.92
N SER A 67 8.48 -3.14 16.63
CA SER A 67 8.59 -4.54 17.04
C SER A 67 8.52 -5.52 15.86
N VAL A 68 7.67 -5.23 14.86
CA VAL A 68 7.54 -6.03 13.64
C VAL A 68 8.78 -5.92 12.79
N SER A 69 9.30 -4.70 12.57
CA SER A 69 10.49 -4.48 11.73
C SER A 69 11.71 -5.23 12.24
N ILE A 70 11.94 -5.27 13.55
CA ILE A 70 13.04 -6.03 14.15
C ILE A 70 12.87 -7.53 13.92
N LYS A 71 11.68 -8.07 14.13
CA LYS A 71 11.40 -9.50 13.95
C LYS A 71 11.53 -9.94 12.50
N GLN A 72 11.02 -9.15 11.58
CA GLN A 72 10.99 -9.50 10.15
C GLN A 72 12.37 -9.49 9.49
N GLN A 73 13.29 -8.65 9.95
CA GLN A 73 14.70 -8.71 9.51
C GLN A 73 15.36 -10.06 9.77
N GLN A 74 14.83 -10.85 10.72
CA GLN A 74 15.36 -12.19 11.06
C GLN A 74 14.70 -13.32 10.25
N VAL A 75 13.57 -13.06 9.61
CA VAL A 75 12.80 -14.09 8.88
C VAL A 75 13.29 -14.25 7.44
N THR A 76 13.54 -13.14 6.77
CA THR A 76 14.05 -13.12 5.40
C THR A 76 15.21 -12.12 5.30
N ASN A 77 16.24 -12.44 4.50
CA ASN A 77 17.36 -11.54 4.25
C ASN A 77 17.12 -10.59 3.08
N LEU A 78 15.87 -10.32 2.75
CA LEU A 78 15.52 -9.42 1.66
C LEU A 78 15.79 -7.97 2.05
N ARG A 79 16.20 -7.16 1.07
CA ARG A 79 16.55 -5.74 1.27
C ARG A 79 15.34 -4.80 1.20
N TRP A 80 14.20 -5.29 0.71
CA TRP A 80 12.99 -4.51 0.48
C TRP A 80 12.12 -4.53 1.73
N ASN A 81 11.88 -3.36 2.30
CA ASN A 81 11.01 -3.18 3.45
C ASN A 81 10.08 -2.00 3.21
N ALA A 82 8.83 -2.18 3.59
CA ALA A 82 7.90 -1.08 3.72
C ALA A 82 8.36 -0.13 4.84
N GLU A 83 8.04 1.14 4.69
CA GLU A 83 8.40 2.17 5.66
C GLU A 83 7.24 2.44 6.63
N LYS A 84 7.51 3.23 7.66
CA LYS A 84 6.61 3.45 8.81
C LYS A 84 5.24 3.99 8.40
N GLN A 85 5.17 4.92 7.43
CA GLN A 85 3.89 5.53 7.03
C GLN A 85 2.99 4.52 6.31
N LEU A 86 3.55 3.67 5.43
CA LEU A 86 2.78 2.62 4.77
C LEU A 86 2.23 1.62 5.79
N PHE A 87 3.06 1.14 6.71
CA PHE A 87 2.64 0.25 7.78
C PHE A 87 1.49 0.85 8.61
N THR A 88 1.67 2.10 9.07
CA THR A 88 0.70 2.82 9.89
C THR A 88 -0.63 3.01 9.16
N LEU A 89 -0.56 3.39 7.88
CA LEU A 89 -1.74 3.55 7.03
C LEU A 89 -2.53 2.25 6.89
N LEU A 90 -1.83 1.16 6.56
CA LEU A 90 -2.45 -0.16 6.38
C LEU A 90 -3.12 -0.65 7.65
N TYR A 91 -2.39 -0.63 8.77
CA TYR A 91 -2.95 -1.04 10.05
C TYR A 91 -4.18 -0.22 10.42
N ALA A 92 -4.08 1.11 10.38
CA ALA A 92 -5.16 2.00 10.78
C ALA A 92 -6.40 1.88 9.89
N LEU A 93 -6.23 1.80 8.56
CA LEU A 93 -7.35 1.65 7.64
C LEU A 93 -8.00 0.26 7.74
N VAL A 94 -7.22 -0.81 7.87
CA VAL A 94 -7.78 -2.17 8.05
C VAL A 94 -8.56 -2.26 9.36
N LYS A 95 -8.04 -1.69 10.46
CA LYS A 95 -8.78 -1.62 11.73
C LYS A 95 -10.09 -0.86 11.60
N ALA A 96 -10.06 0.29 10.95
CA ALA A 96 -11.22 1.19 10.87
C ALA A 96 -12.29 0.73 9.88
N ASN A 97 -11.89 0.11 8.76
CA ASN A 97 -12.83 -0.37 7.73
C ASN A 97 -13.39 -1.76 8.00
N ASN A 98 -12.75 -2.55 8.90
CA ASN A 98 -13.16 -3.91 9.19
C ASN A 98 -13.41 -4.76 7.91
N PRO A 99 -12.45 -4.82 6.95
CA PRO A 99 -12.63 -5.44 5.65
C PRO A 99 -12.82 -6.94 5.75
N LYS A 100 -13.53 -7.52 4.77
CA LYS A 100 -13.67 -8.97 4.62
C LYS A 100 -12.55 -9.56 3.76
N VAL A 101 -12.18 -8.87 2.69
CA VAL A 101 -11.15 -9.33 1.75
C VAL A 101 -10.14 -8.23 1.50
N VAL A 102 -8.88 -8.53 1.77
CA VAL A 102 -7.74 -7.67 1.45
C VAL A 102 -6.83 -8.40 0.48
N ILE A 103 -6.35 -7.70 -0.54
CA ILE A 103 -5.34 -8.18 -1.49
C ILE A 103 -4.03 -7.44 -1.22
N GLU A 104 -2.93 -8.18 -1.26
CA GLU A 104 -1.57 -7.64 -1.22
C GLU A 104 -0.77 -8.24 -2.37
N THR A 105 -0.08 -7.41 -3.14
CA THR A 105 0.88 -7.83 -4.15
C THR A 105 2.27 -7.35 -3.76
N GLY A 106 3.21 -8.30 -3.67
CA GLY A 106 4.53 -8.10 -3.07
C GLY A 106 4.49 -8.29 -1.54
N VAL A 107 5.18 -9.31 -1.05
CA VAL A 107 5.25 -9.65 0.38
C VAL A 107 6.62 -9.28 0.95
N ALA A 108 7.69 -9.54 0.20
CA ALA A 108 9.07 -9.30 0.61
C ALA A 108 9.33 -9.80 2.06
N ASN A 109 9.73 -8.91 2.96
CA ASN A 109 9.93 -9.25 4.38
C ASN A 109 8.63 -9.34 5.18
N GLY A 110 7.47 -9.10 4.59
CA GLY A 110 6.16 -9.20 5.26
C GLY A 110 5.84 -8.08 6.23
N ILE A 111 6.45 -6.91 6.07
CA ILE A 111 6.14 -5.74 6.91
C ILE A 111 4.68 -5.32 6.70
N THR A 112 4.26 -5.16 5.46
CA THR A 112 2.87 -4.85 5.06
C THR A 112 1.91 -5.97 5.42
N THR A 113 2.30 -7.22 5.13
CA THR A 113 1.54 -8.42 5.52
C THR A 113 1.22 -8.43 7.01
N ASN A 114 2.22 -8.16 7.88
CA ASN A 114 2.01 -8.13 9.33
C ASN A 114 1.15 -6.95 9.78
N ALA A 115 1.25 -5.77 9.14
CA ALA A 115 0.36 -4.66 9.43
C ALA A 115 -1.12 -5.05 9.20
N ILE A 116 -1.39 -5.64 8.04
CA ILE A 116 -2.74 -6.06 7.65
C ILE A 116 -3.23 -7.18 8.56
N MET A 117 -2.45 -8.24 8.74
CA MET A 117 -2.85 -9.42 9.50
C MET A 117 -3.08 -9.10 10.98
N LYS A 118 -2.21 -8.30 11.61
CA LYS A 118 -2.41 -7.85 13.00
C LYS A 118 -3.70 -7.05 13.18
N ALA A 119 -4.06 -6.24 12.19
CA ALA A 119 -5.31 -5.51 12.20
C ALA A 119 -6.52 -6.45 12.02
N LEU A 120 -6.46 -7.39 11.05
CA LEU A 120 -7.53 -8.36 10.77
C LEU A 120 -7.79 -9.30 11.96
N GLU A 121 -6.75 -9.77 12.65
CA GLU A 121 -6.88 -10.62 13.84
C GLU A 121 -7.71 -9.96 14.95
N LEU A 122 -7.63 -8.63 15.07
CA LEU A 122 -8.34 -7.84 16.08
C LEU A 122 -9.71 -7.34 15.60
N ASN A 123 -10.06 -7.56 14.34
CA ASN A 123 -11.33 -7.14 13.77
C ASN A 123 -12.43 -8.20 13.98
N GLU A 124 -13.67 -7.74 14.12
CA GLU A 124 -14.84 -8.60 14.30
C GLU A 124 -15.16 -9.42 13.05
N SER A 125 -14.94 -8.87 11.86
CA SER A 125 -15.19 -9.54 10.57
C SER A 125 -14.39 -10.81 10.36
N LYS A 126 -13.24 -10.97 11.07
CA LYS A 126 -12.28 -12.04 10.82
C LYS A 126 -11.94 -12.16 9.34
N GLY A 127 -11.72 -11.02 8.68
CA GLY A 127 -11.42 -10.94 7.27
C GLY A 127 -10.18 -11.75 6.87
N GLU A 128 -9.99 -11.91 5.59
CA GLU A 128 -8.87 -12.66 5.01
C GLU A 128 -7.94 -11.77 4.19
N LEU A 129 -6.65 -12.11 4.22
CA LEU A 129 -5.62 -11.51 3.38
C LEU A 129 -5.16 -12.53 2.34
N HIS A 130 -5.20 -12.13 1.07
CA HIS A 130 -4.59 -12.86 -0.05
C HIS A 130 -3.34 -12.12 -0.51
N SER A 131 -2.17 -12.70 -0.26
CA SER A 131 -0.87 -12.12 -0.63
C SER A 131 -0.24 -12.87 -1.80
N PHE A 132 0.23 -12.13 -2.79
CA PHE A 132 0.82 -12.65 -4.02
C PHE A 132 2.30 -12.27 -4.11
N ASP A 133 3.18 -13.26 -4.30
CA ASP A 133 4.61 -13.03 -4.51
C ASP A 133 5.20 -14.08 -5.46
N VAL A 134 6.35 -13.76 -6.08
CA VAL A 134 7.11 -14.66 -6.95
C VAL A 134 8.23 -15.41 -6.20
N LEU A 135 8.53 -15.01 -4.97
CA LEU A 135 9.58 -15.57 -4.15
C LEU A 135 9.00 -16.56 -3.14
N PRO A 136 9.34 -17.86 -3.19
CA PRO A 136 8.77 -18.87 -2.30
C PRO A 136 9.12 -18.66 -0.82
N GLU A 137 10.26 -18.06 -0.51
CA GLU A 137 10.68 -17.76 0.86
C GLU A 137 9.76 -16.77 1.59
N THR A 138 9.05 -15.93 0.86
CA THR A 138 8.12 -14.95 1.42
C THR A 138 6.87 -15.60 2.03
N SER A 139 6.60 -16.88 1.72
CA SER A 139 5.55 -17.67 2.37
C SER A 139 5.74 -17.83 3.89
N LYS A 140 6.89 -17.47 4.44
CA LYS A 140 7.21 -17.49 5.86
C LYS A 140 7.04 -16.14 6.55
N ALA A 141 6.62 -15.11 5.80
CA ALA A 141 6.58 -13.74 6.27
C ALA A 141 5.57 -13.49 7.39
N TYR A 142 4.57 -14.37 7.55
CA TYR A 142 3.60 -14.29 8.63
C TYR A 142 3.48 -15.63 9.35
N ILE A 143 3.55 -15.59 10.70
CA ILE A 143 3.36 -16.73 11.58
C ILE A 143 2.31 -16.31 12.63
N GLY A 144 1.05 -16.56 12.35
CA GLY A 144 -0.08 -16.22 13.22
C GLY A 144 -1.28 -17.13 12.97
N SER A 145 -2.39 -16.84 13.64
CA SER A 145 -3.63 -17.63 13.59
C SER A 145 -4.70 -17.04 12.64
N GLY A 146 -4.41 -15.91 12.01
CA GLY A 146 -5.35 -15.24 11.09
C GLY A 146 -5.47 -15.92 9.74
N ASN A 147 -6.49 -15.53 8.97
CA ASN A 147 -6.76 -16.05 7.61
C ASN A 147 -5.80 -15.43 6.59
N TRP A 148 -4.58 -15.92 6.53
CA TRP A 148 -3.59 -15.54 5.52
C TRP A 148 -3.49 -16.59 4.43
N ASN A 149 -3.76 -16.18 3.19
CA ASN A 149 -3.70 -17.01 1.99
C ASN A 149 -2.53 -16.55 1.12
N PHE A 150 -1.41 -17.26 1.17
CA PHE A 150 -0.24 -16.96 0.35
C PHE A 150 -0.35 -17.64 -1.02
N HIS A 151 -0.16 -16.87 -2.09
CA HIS A 151 -0.21 -17.31 -3.48
C HIS A 151 1.17 -17.15 -4.14
N LEU A 152 1.90 -18.26 -4.31
CA LEU A 152 3.15 -18.24 -5.06
C LEU A 152 2.86 -18.11 -6.55
N LEU A 153 3.34 -17.06 -7.18
CA LEU A 153 3.21 -16.81 -8.61
C LEU A 153 4.44 -17.32 -9.36
N ASN A 154 4.21 -17.93 -10.52
CA ASN A 154 5.29 -18.28 -11.43
C ASN A 154 5.68 -17.06 -12.27
N SER A 155 6.94 -16.62 -12.17
CA SER A 155 7.45 -15.42 -12.86
C SER A 155 7.26 -15.41 -14.39
N LYS A 156 7.09 -16.56 -15.03
CA LYS A 156 6.84 -16.66 -16.49
C LYS A 156 5.38 -16.37 -16.89
N ASN A 157 4.42 -16.53 -15.95
CA ASN A 157 2.99 -16.44 -16.24
C ASN A 157 2.22 -15.59 -15.20
N THR A 158 2.89 -14.65 -14.55
CA THR A 158 2.38 -13.88 -13.42
C THR A 158 1.04 -13.20 -13.70
N TYR A 159 0.92 -12.51 -14.85
CA TYR A 159 -0.32 -11.82 -15.26
C TYR A 159 -1.53 -12.75 -15.29
N LYS A 160 -1.40 -13.91 -15.93
CA LYS A 160 -2.49 -14.86 -16.07
C LYS A 160 -2.89 -15.49 -14.73
N GLN A 161 -1.89 -15.80 -13.91
CA GLN A 161 -2.12 -16.46 -12.63
C GLN A 161 -2.82 -15.52 -11.65
N ILE A 162 -2.35 -14.28 -11.48
CA ILE A 162 -2.97 -13.34 -10.57
C ILE A 162 -4.43 -13.05 -10.98
N VAL A 163 -4.72 -12.87 -12.26
CA VAL A 163 -6.10 -12.71 -12.75
C VAL A 163 -6.95 -13.93 -12.41
N ASN A 164 -6.44 -15.14 -12.64
CA ASN A 164 -7.18 -16.37 -12.35
C ASN A 164 -7.51 -16.53 -10.86
N GLU A 165 -6.57 -16.18 -9.97
CA GLU A 165 -6.83 -16.27 -8.54
C GLU A 165 -7.80 -15.17 -8.07
N ILE A 166 -7.59 -13.93 -8.49
CA ILE A 166 -8.46 -12.80 -8.12
C ILE A 166 -9.91 -13.01 -8.60
N THR A 167 -10.11 -13.60 -9.78
CA THR A 167 -11.48 -13.83 -10.31
C THR A 167 -12.29 -14.88 -9.54
N LYS A 168 -11.63 -15.70 -8.72
CA LYS A 168 -12.30 -16.68 -7.84
C LYS A 168 -12.76 -16.04 -6.52
N LEU A 169 -12.19 -14.90 -6.15
CA LEU A 169 -12.48 -14.23 -4.90
C LEU A 169 -13.77 -13.40 -4.98
N PRO A 170 -14.44 -13.14 -3.86
CA PRO A 170 -15.48 -12.13 -3.79
C PRO A 170 -14.89 -10.74 -4.09
N LYS A 171 -15.74 -9.74 -4.14
CA LYS A 171 -15.27 -8.35 -4.29
C LYS A 171 -14.35 -7.97 -3.12
N VAL A 172 -13.33 -7.20 -3.45
CA VAL A 172 -12.23 -6.82 -2.57
C VAL A 172 -12.54 -5.49 -1.89
N ASP A 173 -12.22 -5.35 -0.61
CA ASP A 173 -12.42 -4.10 0.14
C ASP A 173 -11.17 -3.21 0.08
N ILE A 174 -9.99 -3.79 0.22
CA ILE A 174 -8.71 -3.08 0.16
C ILE A 174 -7.75 -3.83 -0.75
N TRP A 175 -7.09 -3.11 -1.66
CA TRP A 175 -6.00 -3.62 -2.49
C TRP A 175 -4.72 -2.88 -2.16
N VAL A 176 -3.65 -3.61 -1.88
CA VAL A 176 -2.30 -3.08 -1.62
C VAL A 176 -1.36 -3.51 -2.74
N HIS A 177 -0.76 -2.53 -3.42
CA HIS A 177 0.29 -2.73 -4.40
C HIS A 177 1.64 -2.35 -3.77
N ASP A 178 2.51 -3.33 -3.60
CA ASP A 178 3.89 -3.19 -3.10
C ASP A 178 4.82 -4.20 -3.82
N SER A 179 4.55 -4.47 -5.10
CA SER A 179 5.29 -5.43 -5.93
C SER A 179 6.25 -4.74 -6.91
N ASP A 180 6.31 -5.16 -8.17
CA ASP A 180 7.12 -4.50 -9.22
C ASP A 180 6.56 -3.11 -9.56
N HIS A 181 7.35 -2.07 -9.35
CA HIS A 181 6.98 -0.68 -9.59
C HIS A 181 7.22 -0.20 -11.04
N GLY A 182 7.52 -1.11 -11.96
CA GLY A 182 7.59 -0.81 -13.38
C GLY A 182 6.25 -0.40 -13.96
N TYR A 183 6.22 0.59 -14.86
CA TYR A 183 4.99 1.19 -15.41
C TYR A 183 3.95 0.16 -15.88
N ARG A 184 4.39 -0.88 -16.62
CA ARG A 184 3.47 -1.89 -17.20
C ARG A 184 2.79 -2.71 -16.11
N TRP A 185 3.55 -3.07 -15.07
CA TRP A 185 3.05 -3.88 -13.98
C TRP A 185 2.16 -3.06 -13.05
N GLN A 186 2.60 -1.88 -12.60
CA GLN A 186 1.77 -0.98 -11.81
C GLN A 186 0.43 -0.68 -12.51
N LYS A 187 0.46 -0.29 -13.79
CA LYS A 187 -0.76 0.01 -14.54
C LYS A 187 -1.69 -1.19 -14.61
N PHE A 188 -1.16 -2.38 -14.87
CA PHE A 188 -1.92 -3.62 -14.92
C PHE A 188 -2.61 -3.89 -13.56
N GLU A 189 -1.88 -3.82 -12.45
CA GLU A 189 -2.44 -4.08 -11.14
C GLU A 189 -3.48 -3.03 -10.73
N TYR A 190 -3.28 -1.76 -11.02
CA TYR A 190 -4.27 -0.72 -10.74
C TYR A 190 -5.58 -0.96 -11.52
N LEU A 191 -5.51 -1.36 -12.78
CA LEU A 191 -6.69 -1.69 -13.57
C LEU A 191 -7.38 -2.96 -13.05
N LEU A 192 -6.62 -3.95 -12.61
CA LEU A 192 -7.16 -5.16 -12.00
C LEU A 192 -7.82 -4.84 -10.65
N ALA A 193 -7.18 -4.00 -9.82
CA ALA A 193 -7.74 -3.51 -8.56
C ALA A 193 -9.06 -2.76 -8.79
N LEU A 194 -9.11 -1.83 -9.75
CA LEU A 194 -10.34 -1.12 -10.13
C LEU A 194 -11.50 -2.06 -10.47
N LYS A 195 -11.20 -3.12 -11.21
CA LYS A 195 -12.20 -4.12 -11.59
C LYS A 195 -12.69 -4.96 -10.41
N SER A 196 -11.80 -5.25 -9.47
CA SER A 196 -12.04 -6.20 -8.36
C SER A 196 -12.57 -5.54 -7.09
N LEU A 197 -12.23 -4.29 -6.82
CA LEU A 197 -12.67 -3.55 -5.65
C LEU A 197 -14.19 -3.37 -5.60
N ASN A 198 -14.74 -3.38 -4.41
CA ASN A 198 -16.09 -2.93 -4.10
C ASN A 198 -16.26 -1.43 -4.44
N THR A 199 -17.50 -0.98 -4.56
CA THR A 199 -17.81 0.45 -4.52
C THR A 199 -17.41 0.99 -3.14
N GLY A 200 -16.61 2.06 -3.10
CA GLY A 200 -16.00 2.58 -1.86
C GLY A 200 -14.77 1.80 -1.40
N GLY A 201 -14.34 0.77 -2.14
CA GLY A 201 -13.08 0.06 -1.88
C GLY A 201 -11.85 0.94 -2.09
N ILE A 202 -10.74 0.58 -1.46
CA ILE A 202 -9.53 1.39 -1.38
C ILE A 202 -8.37 0.68 -2.08
N LEU A 203 -7.71 1.37 -3.03
CA LEU A 203 -6.38 1.01 -3.52
C LEU A 203 -5.33 1.78 -2.74
N ILE A 204 -4.34 1.09 -2.19
CA ILE A 204 -3.14 1.66 -1.59
C ILE A 204 -1.95 1.19 -2.43
N SER A 205 -1.08 2.11 -2.81
CA SER A 205 0.11 1.77 -3.60
C SER A 205 1.35 2.38 -3.00
N ASP A 206 2.36 1.55 -2.82
CA ASP A 206 3.71 2.01 -2.52
C ASP A 206 4.41 2.52 -3.79
N ASP A 207 5.47 3.31 -3.60
CA ASP A 207 6.38 3.76 -4.68
C ASP A 207 5.67 4.32 -5.93
N ILE A 208 4.59 5.11 -5.76
CA ILE A 208 3.81 5.66 -6.87
C ILE A 208 4.60 6.62 -7.77
N ASP A 209 5.75 7.06 -7.32
CA ASP A 209 6.69 7.91 -8.03
C ASP A 209 7.73 7.12 -8.84
N ALA A 210 7.74 5.80 -8.76
CA ALA A 210 8.62 4.96 -9.56
C ALA A 210 8.25 4.96 -11.05
N SER A 211 6.96 5.19 -11.39
CA SER A 211 6.49 5.27 -12.77
C SER A 211 5.36 6.30 -12.94
N SER A 212 4.94 6.55 -14.18
CA SER A 212 3.82 7.45 -14.47
C SER A 212 2.44 6.83 -14.31
N ALA A 213 2.34 5.53 -13.96
CA ALA A 213 1.07 4.80 -13.91
C ALA A 213 0.07 5.42 -12.93
N TRP A 214 0.52 5.82 -11.72
CA TRP A 214 -0.34 6.48 -10.75
C TRP A 214 -0.88 7.82 -11.27
N ALA A 215 -0.01 8.69 -11.79
CA ALA A 215 -0.40 9.99 -12.29
C ALA A 215 -1.40 9.91 -13.45
N GLU A 216 -1.31 8.87 -14.28
CA GLU A 216 -2.23 8.61 -15.37
C GLU A 216 -3.61 8.15 -14.87
N LEU A 217 -3.65 7.15 -13.98
CA LEU A 217 -4.89 6.51 -13.58
C LEU A 217 -5.64 7.26 -12.47
N SER A 218 -4.94 7.98 -11.61
CA SER A 218 -5.57 8.78 -10.55
C SER A 218 -6.46 9.91 -11.09
N ARG A 219 -6.17 10.39 -12.31
CA ARG A 219 -6.93 11.46 -12.96
C ARG A 219 -8.25 11.00 -13.57
N SER A 220 -8.31 9.75 -14.02
CA SER A 220 -9.37 9.31 -14.94
C SER A 220 -10.22 8.16 -14.42
N HIS A 221 -9.75 7.44 -13.39
CA HIS A 221 -10.36 6.17 -13.01
C HIS A 221 -10.82 6.10 -11.56
N PHE A 222 -10.26 6.93 -10.67
CA PHE A 222 -10.64 6.93 -9.26
C PHE A 222 -11.47 8.15 -8.91
N ARG A 223 -12.43 7.97 -8.00
CA ARG A 223 -13.30 9.04 -7.51
C ARG A 223 -12.52 10.09 -6.74
N LYS A 224 -11.58 9.66 -5.91
CA LYS A 224 -10.64 10.48 -5.13
C LYS A 224 -9.30 9.79 -5.06
N SER A 225 -8.24 10.57 -5.03
CA SER A 225 -6.90 10.06 -4.77
C SER A 225 -6.09 11.01 -3.90
N TYR A 226 -5.27 10.44 -3.03
CA TYR A 226 -4.44 11.15 -2.07
C TYR A 226 -3.02 10.62 -2.12
N ILE A 227 -2.07 11.43 -1.69
CA ILE A 227 -0.65 11.09 -1.65
C ILE A 227 -0.10 11.39 -0.26
N ILE A 228 0.68 10.44 0.30
CA ILE A 228 1.47 10.62 1.51
C ILE A 228 2.95 10.57 1.13
N PHE A 229 3.74 11.46 1.73
CA PHE A 229 5.18 11.40 1.64
C PHE A 229 5.74 10.49 2.74
N ASP A 230 6.36 9.37 2.34
CA ASP A 230 6.97 8.40 3.25
C ASP A 230 8.50 8.46 3.17
N SER A 231 9.10 9.32 3.96
CA SER A 231 10.54 9.50 4.12
C SER A 231 11.31 9.84 2.85
N ARG A 232 11.24 9.04 1.80
CA ARG A 232 11.95 9.18 0.51
C ARG A 232 11.07 8.98 -0.71
N LYS A 233 9.92 8.34 -0.55
CA LYS A 233 8.99 7.90 -1.60
C LYS A 233 7.58 8.42 -1.34
N PHE A 234 6.67 8.14 -2.23
CA PHE A 234 5.27 8.49 -2.07
C PHE A 234 4.38 7.25 -2.08
N ILE A 235 3.41 7.28 -1.16
CA ILE A 235 2.31 6.34 -1.09
C ILE A 235 1.09 6.98 -1.72
N GLY A 236 0.39 6.24 -2.58
CA GLY A 236 -0.89 6.62 -3.15
C GLY A 236 -2.05 5.92 -2.45
N ILE A 237 -3.14 6.65 -2.25
CA ILE A 237 -4.41 6.11 -1.77
C ILE A 237 -5.48 6.55 -2.75
N ALA A 238 -6.27 5.62 -3.29
CA ALA A 238 -7.34 5.93 -4.22
C ALA A 238 -8.65 5.23 -3.82
N LEU A 239 -9.75 5.94 -3.96
CA LEU A 239 -11.11 5.48 -3.65
C LEU A 239 -11.85 5.16 -4.95
N LYS A 240 -12.44 3.97 -5.03
CA LYS A 240 -13.28 3.54 -6.15
C LYS A 240 -14.67 4.15 -6.10
#